data_d9a61a0ab90c3f13ea04548fa9bdd60f
#
_entry.id   d9a61a0ab90c3f13ea04548fa9bdd60f
#
_cell.length_a   1.000
_cell.length_b   1.000
_cell.length_c   1.000
_cell.angle_alpha   90.00
_cell.angle_beta   90.00
_cell.angle_gamma   90.00
#
_symmetry.space_group_name_H-M   'P 1'
#
loop_
_entity.id
_entity.type
_entity.pdbx_description
1 polymer ?
#
loop_
_entity_poly.entity_id
_entity_poly.type
_entity_poly.pdbx_seq_one_letter_code
_entity_poly.pdbx_strand_id
1 'polypeptide(L)'
;MQANMRRIVSILLAVMFCVACFTGCGSSKDNGGTASVDVRNAKSIADLAGAKIAAQTGTFHADALEQIPNVQASTYPEFSDLLTALKSGAIDGYVAEEPTAFSVCALNDNLTYLPFQNNDTGFTATAADVGI
;
A
#
# COMPACT_ATOMS: atom_id res chain seq x y z
N MET A 1 -29.42 -35.01 34.51
CA MET A 1 -28.14 -34.66 35.14
C MET A 1 -26.91 -34.92 34.26
N GLN A 2 -26.94 -35.80 33.25
CA GLN A 2 -25.74 -36.13 32.44
C GLN A 2 -25.41 -35.10 31.37
N ALA A 3 -26.36 -34.28 30.87
CA ALA A 3 -26.10 -33.32 29.79
C ALA A 3 -25.26 -32.12 30.21
N ASN A 4 -25.39 -31.71 31.48
CA ASN A 4 -24.65 -30.55 32.00
C ASN A 4 -23.20 -30.88 32.38
N MET A 5 -22.95 -32.13 32.76
CA MET A 5 -21.62 -32.59 33.13
C MET A 5 -20.68 -32.70 31.92
N ARG A 6 -21.21 -33.06 30.74
CA ARG A 6 -20.43 -33.13 29.48
C ARG A 6 -20.04 -31.72 28.99
N ARG A 7 -20.91 -30.71 29.20
CA ARG A 7 -20.63 -29.31 28.82
C ARG A 7 -19.58 -28.67 29.75
N ILE A 8 -19.62 -28.97 31.04
CA ILE A 8 -18.65 -28.49 32.04
C ILE A 8 -17.27 -29.11 31.81
N VAL A 9 -17.21 -30.41 31.48
CA VAL A 9 -15.95 -31.09 31.16
C VAL A 9 -15.33 -30.52 29.86
N SER A 10 -16.14 -30.22 28.86
CA SER A 10 -15.66 -29.60 27.60
C SER A 10 -15.10 -28.19 27.83
N ILE A 11 -15.70 -27.39 28.72
CA ILE A 11 -15.24 -26.05 29.05
C ILE A 11 -13.95 -26.10 29.87
N LEU A 12 -13.82 -27.04 30.79
CA LEU A 12 -12.61 -27.23 31.59
C LEU A 12 -11.42 -27.74 30.74
N LEU A 13 -11.67 -28.58 29.74
CA LEU A 13 -10.61 -29.00 28.79
C LEU A 13 -10.13 -27.84 27.87
N ALA A 14 -11.02 -26.93 27.49
CA ALA A 14 -10.67 -25.77 26.68
C ALA A 14 -9.83 -24.75 27.44
N VAL A 15 -10.05 -24.58 28.74
CA VAL A 15 -9.29 -23.65 29.58
C VAL A 15 -7.90 -24.18 29.92
N MET A 16 -7.71 -25.50 30.00
CA MET A 16 -6.39 -26.09 30.32
C MET A 16 -5.42 -26.09 29.14
N PHE A 17 -5.91 -25.87 27.90
CA PHE A 17 -5.05 -25.81 26.71
C PHE A 17 -4.46 -24.40 26.43
N CYS A 18 -4.95 -23.36 27.11
CA CYS A 18 -4.49 -21.98 26.90
C CYS A 18 -3.32 -21.52 27.79
N VAL A 19 -2.82 -22.36 28.72
CA VAL A 19 -1.77 -21.96 29.68
C VAL A 19 -0.36 -22.44 29.29
N ALA A 20 -0.20 -23.19 28.20
CA ALA A 20 1.08 -23.79 27.82
C ALA A 20 1.84 -23.07 26.68
N CYS A 21 1.47 -21.85 26.29
CA CYS A 21 2.13 -21.13 25.20
C CYS A 21 2.75 -19.77 25.63
N PHE A 22 3.29 -19.67 26.85
CA PHE A 22 4.02 -18.47 27.25
C PHE A 22 5.44 -18.79 27.74
N THR A 23 6.25 -19.45 26.91
CA THR A 23 7.71 -19.37 27.01
C THR A 23 8.31 -19.72 25.66
N GLY A 24 8.67 -18.73 24.89
CA GLY A 24 9.35 -18.92 23.61
C GLY A 24 9.64 -17.58 22.96
N CYS A 25 10.55 -16.82 23.54
CA CYS A 25 11.18 -15.68 22.85
C CYS A 25 12.02 -16.25 21.71
N GLY A 26 11.56 -16.10 20.49
CA GLY A 26 12.26 -16.50 19.27
C GLY A 26 11.76 -15.63 18.16
N SER A 27 12.60 -14.69 17.71
CA SER A 27 12.37 -13.85 16.55
C SER A 27 12.03 -14.69 15.32
N SER A 28 10.79 -14.70 14.94
CA SER A 28 10.36 -15.04 13.58
C SER A 28 9.38 -13.97 13.15
N LYS A 29 9.82 -13.14 12.23
CA LYS A 29 8.98 -12.19 11.52
C LYS A 29 8.04 -12.96 10.62
N ASP A 30 6.86 -13.27 11.11
CA ASP A 30 5.69 -13.55 10.30
C ASP A 30 4.69 -12.41 10.53
N ASN A 31 4.97 -11.29 9.90
CA ASN A 31 3.99 -10.25 9.70
C ASN A 31 3.16 -10.59 8.47
N GLY A 32 2.09 -11.31 8.65
CA GLY A 32 0.94 -11.33 7.75
C GLY A 32 0.08 -10.07 7.91
N GLY A 33 0.68 -8.95 8.24
CA GLY A 33 0.13 -7.62 8.06
C GLY A 33 0.83 -7.04 6.85
N THR A 34 0.10 -6.56 5.85
CA THR A 34 0.64 -5.69 4.81
C THR A 34 1.31 -4.52 5.53
N ALA A 35 2.63 -4.58 5.69
CA ALA A 35 3.39 -3.43 6.12
C ALA A 35 3.09 -2.33 5.10
N SER A 36 2.49 -1.22 5.55
CA SER A 36 2.27 -0.08 4.68
C SER A 36 3.64 0.37 4.17
N VAL A 37 3.79 0.36 2.84
CA VAL A 37 5.02 0.85 2.21
C VAL A 37 5.13 2.34 2.51
N ASP A 38 6.29 2.79 3.00
CA ASP A 38 6.52 4.22 3.22
C ASP A 38 6.82 4.91 1.88
N VAL A 39 5.77 5.18 1.14
CA VAL A 39 5.86 5.81 -0.20
C VAL A 39 6.37 7.25 -0.14
N ARG A 40 6.23 7.95 0.98
CA ARG A 40 6.61 9.37 1.10
C ARG A 40 8.10 9.62 1.03
N ASN A 41 8.89 8.64 1.46
CA ASN A 41 10.35 8.72 1.48
C ASN A 41 11.00 7.91 0.36
N ALA A 42 10.23 7.40 -0.58
CA ALA A 42 10.74 6.65 -1.72
C ALA A 42 11.67 7.52 -2.58
N LYS A 43 12.81 6.96 -2.99
CA LYS A 43 13.82 7.62 -3.82
C LYS A 43 13.95 6.98 -5.19
N SER A 44 13.34 5.81 -5.35
CA SER A 44 13.33 5.03 -6.59
C SER A 44 12.01 4.28 -6.72
N ILE A 45 11.70 3.80 -7.92
CA ILE A 45 10.52 2.96 -8.14
C ILE A 45 10.60 1.62 -7.37
N ALA A 46 11.81 1.15 -7.04
CA ALA A 46 11.99 -0.05 -6.24
C ALA A 46 11.47 0.12 -4.81
N ASP A 47 11.52 1.33 -4.27
CA ASP A 47 11.03 1.64 -2.92
C ASP A 47 9.50 1.65 -2.85
N LEU A 48 8.83 1.68 -4.00
CA LEU A 48 7.37 1.59 -4.13
C LEU A 48 6.86 0.13 -4.25
N ALA A 49 7.76 -0.84 -4.18
CA ALA A 49 7.40 -2.26 -4.31
C ALA A 49 6.32 -2.66 -3.29
N GLY A 50 5.22 -3.22 -3.79
CA GLY A 50 4.09 -3.64 -2.97
C GLY A 50 3.12 -2.51 -2.57
N ALA A 51 3.40 -1.25 -2.90
CA ALA A 51 2.50 -0.13 -2.65
C ALA A 51 1.25 -0.19 -3.56
N LYS A 52 0.17 0.42 -3.09
CA LYS A 52 -1.07 0.61 -3.86
C LYS A 52 -0.96 1.90 -4.65
N ILE A 53 -0.52 1.81 -5.89
CA ILE A 53 -0.36 2.97 -6.77
C ILE A 53 -1.41 2.92 -7.88
N ALA A 54 -2.01 4.05 -8.17
CA ALA A 54 -3.04 4.15 -9.19
C ALA A 54 -2.66 5.11 -10.32
N ALA A 55 -3.41 5.05 -11.41
CA ALA A 55 -3.30 5.99 -12.53
C ALA A 55 -4.66 6.20 -13.21
N GLN A 56 -4.77 7.20 -14.06
CA GLN A 56 -5.96 7.39 -14.85
C GLN A 56 -6.04 6.37 -15.99
N THR A 57 -7.22 5.77 -16.15
CA THR A 57 -7.46 4.72 -17.13
C THR A 57 -7.22 5.24 -18.56
N GLY A 58 -6.50 4.44 -19.36
CA GLY A 58 -6.27 4.72 -20.77
C GLY A 58 -5.25 5.84 -21.03
N THR A 59 -4.41 6.14 -20.08
CA THR A 59 -3.33 7.12 -20.21
C THR A 59 -1.96 6.44 -20.10
N PHE A 60 -0.92 7.12 -20.60
CA PHE A 60 0.47 6.66 -20.43
C PHE A 60 0.90 6.59 -18.94
N HIS A 61 0.18 7.26 -18.03
CA HIS A 61 0.39 7.10 -16.59
C HIS A 61 0.06 5.67 -16.13
N ALA A 62 -0.94 5.01 -16.73
CA ALA A 62 -1.24 3.62 -16.45
C ALA A 62 -0.11 2.69 -16.90
N ASP A 63 0.52 2.97 -18.04
CA ASP A 63 1.67 2.21 -18.54
C ASP A 63 2.89 2.36 -17.60
N ALA A 64 3.02 3.52 -16.95
CA ALA A 64 4.09 3.78 -15.99
C ALA A 64 4.01 2.88 -14.75
N LEU A 65 2.82 2.42 -14.36
CA LEU A 65 2.64 1.50 -13.22
C LEU A 65 3.36 0.17 -13.43
N GLU A 66 3.45 -0.31 -14.67
CA GLU A 66 4.10 -1.59 -15.00
C GLU A 66 5.61 -1.60 -14.67
N GLN A 67 6.21 -0.43 -14.54
CA GLN A 67 7.63 -0.29 -14.20
C GLN A 67 7.90 -0.45 -12.69
N ILE A 68 6.89 -0.35 -11.84
CA ILE A 68 7.04 -0.46 -10.38
C ILE A 68 7.00 -1.93 -9.98
N PRO A 69 8.06 -2.47 -9.35
CA PRO A 69 8.10 -3.88 -8.97
C PRO A 69 6.98 -4.27 -8.00
N ASN A 70 6.25 -5.33 -8.30
CA ASN A 70 5.21 -5.89 -7.41
C ASN A 70 4.15 -4.87 -6.96
N VAL A 71 3.91 -3.80 -7.72
CA VAL A 71 2.91 -2.79 -7.40
C VAL A 71 1.52 -3.41 -7.32
N GLN A 72 0.71 -2.92 -6.38
CA GLN A 72 -0.74 -3.17 -6.36
C GLN A 72 -1.42 -2.11 -7.22
N ALA A 73 -1.35 -2.29 -8.55
CA ALA A 73 -1.84 -1.33 -9.53
C ALA A 73 -3.36 -1.27 -9.58
N SER A 74 -3.90 -0.07 -9.71
CA SER A 74 -5.31 0.17 -10.01
C SER A 74 -5.47 1.36 -10.93
N THR A 75 -6.60 1.44 -11.63
CA THR A 75 -6.90 2.58 -12.51
C THR A 75 -8.27 3.17 -12.19
N TYR A 76 -8.40 4.46 -12.38
CA TYR A 76 -9.63 5.22 -12.16
C TYR A 76 -9.97 6.01 -13.43
N PRO A 77 -11.26 6.15 -13.78
CA PRO A 77 -11.65 6.86 -15.00
C PRO A 77 -11.39 8.36 -14.92
N GLU A 78 -11.57 8.95 -13.73
CA GLU A 78 -11.46 10.39 -13.54
C GLU A 78 -10.33 10.75 -12.56
N PHE A 79 -9.65 11.86 -12.83
CA PHE A 79 -8.58 12.37 -11.95
C PHE A 79 -9.07 12.70 -10.54
N SER A 80 -10.30 13.20 -10.40
CA SER A 80 -10.93 13.48 -9.11
C SER A 80 -11.09 12.23 -8.23
N ASP A 81 -11.29 11.07 -8.87
CA ASP A 81 -11.42 9.80 -8.17
C ASP A 81 -10.08 9.34 -7.59
N LEU A 82 -8.98 9.55 -8.32
CA LEU A 82 -7.62 9.30 -7.84
C LEU A 82 -7.32 10.11 -6.57
N LEU A 83 -7.61 11.41 -6.59
CA LEU A 83 -7.41 12.28 -5.44
C LEU A 83 -8.29 11.88 -4.25
N THR A 84 -9.52 11.46 -4.50
CA THR A 84 -10.44 10.97 -3.47
C THR A 84 -9.94 9.66 -2.87
N ALA A 85 -9.50 8.72 -3.70
CA ALA A 85 -8.94 7.44 -3.26
C ALA A 85 -7.67 7.64 -2.42
N LEU A 86 -6.79 8.56 -2.82
CA LEU A 86 -5.59 8.90 -2.06
C LEU A 86 -5.94 9.51 -0.69
N LYS A 87 -6.84 10.48 -0.65
CA LYS A 87 -7.27 11.13 0.60
C LYS A 87 -7.98 10.17 1.57
N SER A 88 -8.67 9.17 1.05
CA SER A 88 -9.34 8.15 1.87
C SER A 88 -8.40 7.02 2.33
N GLY A 89 -7.16 6.97 1.83
CA GLY A 89 -6.22 5.89 2.10
C GLY A 89 -6.53 4.58 1.37
N ALA A 90 -7.39 4.62 0.35
CA ALA A 90 -7.65 3.46 -0.51
C ALA A 90 -6.43 3.10 -1.38
N ILE A 91 -5.65 4.12 -1.76
CA ILE A 91 -4.36 4.01 -2.45
C ILE A 91 -3.29 4.78 -1.68
N ASP A 92 -2.03 4.41 -1.88
CA ASP A 92 -0.88 5.05 -1.25
C ASP A 92 -0.32 6.20 -2.09
N GLY A 93 -0.58 6.17 -3.39
CA GLY A 93 -0.17 7.20 -4.34
C GLY A 93 -0.81 7.01 -5.72
N TYR A 94 -0.63 7.97 -6.59
CA TYR A 94 -1.00 7.87 -7.99
C TYR A 94 0.00 8.56 -8.91
N VAL A 95 0.08 8.11 -10.15
CA VAL A 95 0.95 8.70 -11.18
C VAL A 95 0.23 9.88 -11.83
N ALA A 96 0.93 11.00 -11.94
CA ALA A 96 0.45 12.20 -12.60
C ALA A 96 1.60 12.94 -13.30
N GLU A 97 1.27 13.89 -14.14
CA GLU A 97 2.23 14.87 -14.65
C GLU A 97 2.74 15.79 -13.54
N GLU A 98 4.02 16.14 -13.56
CA GLU A 98 4.63 16.95 -12.52
C GLU A 98 3.90 18.27 -12.26
N PRO A 99 3.47 19.07 -13.26
CA PRO A 99 2.71 20.30 -13.02
C PRO A 99 1.39 20.05 -12.29
N THR A 100 0.71 18.93 -12.58
CA THR A 100 -0.52 18.53 -11.90
C THR A 100 -0.23 18.14 -10.47
N ALA A 101 0.79 17.32 -10.23
CA ALA A 101 1.20 16.89 -8.89
C ALA A 101 1.59 18.09 -8.02
N PHE A 102 2.36 19.02 -8.57
CA PHE A 102 2.72 20.29 -7.90
C PHE A 102 1.48 21.08 -7.49
N SER A 103 0.53 21.26 -8.40
CA SER A 103 -0.71 22.01 -8.15
C SER A 103 -1.56 21.37 -7.07
N VAL A 104 -1.68 20.03 -7.07
CA VAL A 104 -2.43 19.29 -6.06
C VAL A 104 -1.77 19.42 -4.69
N CYS A 105 -0.45 19.30 -4.59
CA CYS A 105 0.28 19.43 -3.33
C CYS A 105 0.22 20.87 -2.79
N ALA A 106 0.22 21.87 -3.65
CA ALA A 106 0.06 23.26 -3.23
C ALA A 106 -1.30 23.57 -2.57
N LEU A 107 -2.31 22.76 -2.87
CA LEU A 107 -3.66 22.88 -2.30
C LEU A 107 -3.95 21.86 -1.18
N ASN A 108 -3.01 20.98 -0.86
CA ASN A 108 -3.21 19.90 0.11
C ASN A 108 -1.91 19.67 0.90
N ASP A 109 -1.76 20.33 2.02
CA ASP A 109 -0.55 20.30 2.87
C ASP A 109 -0.15 18.90 3.37
N ASN A 110 -1.07 17.92 3.34
CA ASN A 110 -0.83 16.54 3.74
C ASN A 110 -0.37 15.64 2.59
N LEU A 111 -0.28 16.17 1.38
CA LEU A 111 0.21 15.45 0.21
C LEU A 111 1.62 15.91 -0.16
N THR A 112 2.37 15.03 -0.78
CA THR A 112 3.67 15.34 -1.38
C THR A 112 3.75 14.65 -2.73
N TYR A 113 4.64 15.11 -3.61
CA TYR A 113 4.94 14.42 -4.84
C TYR A 113 6.43 14.05 -4.90
N LEU A 114 6.71 12.99 -5.62
CA LEU A 114 8.06 12.45 -5.82
C LEU A 114 8.40 12.62 -7.31
N PRO A 115 9.34 13.50 -7.66
CA PRO A 115 9.72 13.71 -9.05
C PRO A 115 10.67 12.59 -9.50
N PHE A 116 10.10 11.46 -9.91
CA PHE A 116 10.87 10.37 -10.50
C PHE A 116 11.18 10.69 -11.96
N GLN A 117 12.41 11.08 -12.20
CA GLN A 117 12.91 11.38 -13.53
C GLN A 117 13.54 10.16 -14.18
N ASN A 118 13.65 10.20 -15.51
CA ASN A 118 14.28 9.16 -16.30
C ASN A 118 15.67 8.78 -15.80
N ASN A 119 15.92 7.50 -15.67
CA ASN A 119 17.20 6.82 -15.39
C ASN A 119 17.76 6.94 -13.97
N ASP A 120 17.52 8.01 -13.23
CA ASP A 120 18.14 8.19 -11.91
C ASP A 120 17.43 7.38 -10.82
N THR A 121 16.15 7.08 -11.02
CA THR A 121 15.28 6.42 -10.04
C THR A 121 14.82 5.02 -10.49
N GLY A 122 15.36 4.53 -11.61
CA GLY A 122 14.91 3.30 -12.26
C GLY A 122 13.65 3.46 -13.11
N PHE A 123 13.11 4.67 -13.21
CA PHE A 123 11.93 4.99 -14.00
C PHE A 123 12.33 5.45 -15.41
N THR A 124 11.60 4.97 -16.42
CA THR A 124 11.78 5.41 -17.81
C THR A 124 10.45 5.95 -18.31
N ALA A 125 10.33 7.26 -18.44
CA ALA A 125 9.16 7.89 -19.01
C ALA A 125 9.15 7.74 -20.54
N THR A 126 8.00 7.37 -21.10
CA THR A 126 7.75 7.41 -22.55
C THR A 126 7.33 8.80 -23.01
N ALA A 127 6.91 9.66 -22.08
CA ALA A 127 6.64 11.08 -22.29
C ALA A 127 7.43 11.89 -21.26
N ALA A 128 7.77 13.12 -21.60
CA ALA A 128 8.45 14.03 -20.70
C ALA A 128 7.56 14.32 -19.46
N ASP A 129 8.17 14.43 -18.30
CA ASP A 129 7.58 15.02 -17.10
C ASP A 129 6.50 14.19 -16.40
N VAL A 130 6.70 12.89 -16.26
CA VAL A 130 5.87 12.05 -15.39
C VAL A 130 6.47 12.02 -13.98
N GLY A 131 5.66 12.28 -12.96
CA GLY A 131 5.98 12.16 -11.54
C GLY A 131 4.99 11.25 -10.79
N ILE A 132 5.42 10.69 -9.68
CA ILE A 132 4.56 9.86 -8.80
C ILE A 132 4.33 10.57 -7.47
#